data_9135c29dbb14cdded60ac11add87c0a8
#
_entry.id   9135c29dbb14cdded60ac11add87c0a8
#
_cell.length_a   1.000
_cell.length_b   1.000
_cell.length_c   1.000
_cell.angle_alpha   90.00
_cell.angle_beta   90.00
_cell.angle_gamma   90.00
#
_symmetry.space_group_name_H-M   'P 1'
#
loop_
_entity.id
_entity.type
_entity.pdbx_description
1 polymer ?
#
loop_
_entity_poly.entity_id
_entity_poly.type
_entity_poly.pdbx_seq_one_letter_code
_entity_poly.pdbx_strand_id
1 'polypeptide(L)'
;MTEMNVNQQRLVSLDAMRGFVMFLLLGGGEIGHAGFLSALFAAIDNPWVQTLYHQLQYSGWSDASHVKDLIRPLFIFVVGVAMPFSFGKRLSLGDSKRKVFGHVLKRAAILFLLGTIAGGHLLALDRSKFYLVNNVLEEIAIGYLVASLFLLNFSVRGQLMALVAMLLGYWALIVLVPVPGHGAGIITPE
;
A
#
# COMPACT_ATOMS: atom_id res chain seq x y z
N MET A 1 4.01 -11.22 -40.02
CA MET A 1 4.20 -11.36 -38.56
C MET A 1 4.76 -10.06 -38.05
N THR A 2 3.90 -9.26 -37.45
CA THR A 2 4.21 -7.90 -37.01
C THR A 2 5.08 -8.01 -35.77
N GLU A 3 6.32 -7.55 -35.86
CA GLU A 3 7.19 -7.39 -34.68
C GLU A 3 6.47 -6.47 -33.70
N MET A 4 5.86 -7.04 -32.68
CA MET A 4 5.30 -6.28 -31.58
C MET A 4 6.46 -5.63 -30.84
N ASN A 5 6.51 -4.31 -30.96
CA ASN A 5 7.49 -3.46 -30.37
C ASN A 5 7.51 -3.68 -28.84
N VAL A 6 8.51 -4.38 -28.33
CA VAL A 6 8.68 -4.78 -26.91
C VAL A 6 8.56 -3.57 -25.96
N ASN A 7 8.80 -2.36 -26.47
CA ASN A 7 8.68 -1.10 -25.74
C ASN A 7 7.25 -0.59 -25.49
N GLN A 8 6.23 -1.23 -26.07
CA GLN A 8 4.82 -0.87 -25.91
C GLN A 8 3.96 -1.93 -25.21
N GLN A 9 4.51 -3.06 -24.83
CA GLN A 9 3.74 -4.01 -24.03
C GLN A 9 3.39 -3.36 -22.69
N ARG A 10 2.18 -2.86 -22.62
CA ARG A 10 1.52 -2.64 -21.32
C ARG A 10 1.60 -3.97 -20.58
N LEU A 11 2.11 -3.95 -19.37
CA LEU A 11 2.08 -5.13 -18.54
C LEU A 11 0.63 -5.34 -18.09
N VAL A 12 -0.16 -5.94 -18.98
CA VAL A 12 -1.59 -6.18 -18.79
C VAL A 12 -1.85 -6.90 -17.47
N SER A 13 -0.93 -7.80 -17.08
CA SER A 13 -0.97 -8.49 -15.78
C SER A 13 -0.92 -7.54 -14.59
N LEU A 14 -0.07 -6.51 -14.63
CA LEU A 14 0.01 -5.50 -13.56
C LEU A 14 -1.22 -4.61 -13.52
N ASP A 15 -1.74 -4.22 -14.68
CA ASP A 15 -2.96 -3.42 -14.75
C ASP A 15 -4.18 -4.23 -14.29
N ALA A 16 -4.27 -5.52 -14.65
CA ALA A 16 -5.30 -6.43 -14.17
C ALA A 16 -5.21 -6.63 -12.64
N MET A 17 -4.00 -6.83 -12.11
CA MET A 17 -3.79 -6.99 -10.68
C MET A 17 -4.14 -5.72 -9.90
N ARG A 18 -3.83 -4.54 -10.41
CA ARG A 18 -4.27 -3.26 -9.83
C ARG A 18 -5.80 -3.15 -9.79
N GLY A 19 -6.46 -3.48 -10.92
CA GLY A 19 -7.92 -3.49 -11.01
C GLY A 19 -8.53 -4.45 -10.01
N PHE A 20 -7.98 -5.64 -9.87
CA PHE A 20 -8.44 -6.64 -8.90
C PHE A 20 -8.28 -6.18 -7.45
N VAL A 21 -7.13 -5.62 -7.09
CA VAL A 21 -6.89 -5.09 -5.74
C VAL A 21 -7.81 -3.91 -5.42
N MET A 22 -8.03 -3.00 -6.39
CA MET A 22 -9.00 -1.90 -6.24
C MET A 22 -10.43 -2.41 -6.09
N PHE A 23 -10.82 -3.45 -6.84
CA PHE A 23 -12.12 -4.09 -6.71
C PHE A 23 -12.32 -4.69 -5.30
N LEU A 24 -11.31 -5.37 -4.76
CA LEU A 24 -11.36 -5.91 -3.39
C LEU A 24 -11.41 -4.80 -2.34
N LEU A 25 -10.65 -3.71 -2.54
CA LEU A 25 -10.64 -2.57 -1.62
C LEU A 25 -12.02 -1.92 -1.53
N LEU A 26 -12.61 -1.60 -2.69
CA LEU A 26 -13.95 -1.00 -2.76
C LEU A 26 -15.05 -1.99 -2.33
N GLY A 27 -14.90 -3.27 -2.68
CA GLY A 27 -15.86 -4.32 -2.35
C GLY A 27 -15.91 -4.65 -0.86
N GLY A 28 -14.73 -4.72 -0.21
CA GLY A 28 -14.63 -5.02 1.21
C GLY A 28 -14.94 -3.85 2.15
N GLY A 29 -14.91 -2.61 1.63
CA GLY A 29 -15.09 -1.38 2.42
C GLY A 29 -13.87 -1.04 3.29
N GLU A 30 -13.88 0.14 3.90
CA GLU A 30 -12.86 0.58 4.87
C GLU A 30 -13.42 0.57 6.30
N ILE A 31 -12.57 0.86 7.28
CA ILE A 31 -12.94 0.90 8.70
C ILE A 31 -14.15 1.82 8.89
N GLY A 32 -15.24 1.27 9.41
CA GLY A 32 -16.48 2.00 9.67
C GLY A 32 -17.47 2.10 8.50
N HIS A 33 -17.09 1.64 7.29
CA HIS A 33 -17.99 1.64 6.12
C HIS A 33 -17.98 0.27 5.46
N ALA A 34 -19.14 -0.36 5.35
CA ALA A 34 -19.30 -1.61 4.61
C ALA A 34 -19.14 -1.35 3.11
N GLY A 35 -18.24 -2.10 2.45
CA GLY A 35 -18.15 -2.10 1.01
C GLY A 35 -19.37 -2.82 0.39
N PHE A 36 -19.59 -2.64 -0.90
CA PHE A 36 -20.76 -3.20 -1.56
C PHE A 36 -20.77 -4.74 -1.54
N LEU A 37 -19.61 -5.41 -1.65
CA LEU A 37 -19.52 -6.87 -1.56
C LEU A 37 -19.79 -7.36 -0.13
N SER A 38 -19.24 -6.68 0.87
CA SER A 38 -19.48 -7.04 2.26
C SER A 38 -20.95 -6.84 2.65
N ALA A 39 -21.60 -5.78 2.17
CA ALA A 39 -23.02 -5.55 2.37
C ALA A 39 -23.87 -6.61 1.66
N LEU A 40 -23.53 -6.97 0.42
CA LEU A 40 -24.21 -8.01 -0.34
C LEU A 40 -24.10 -9.38 0.34
N PHE A 41 -22.89 -9.75 0.77
CA PHE A 41 -22.64 -11.05 1.40
C PHE A 41 -23.25 -11.14 2.81
N ALA A 42 -23.32 -10.05 3.54
CA ALA A 42 -24.01 -10.00 4.83
C ALA A 42 -25.52 -10.29 4.72
N ALA A 43 -26.12 -9.96 3.58
CA ALA A 43 -27.55 -10.17 3.34
C ALA A 43 -27.91 -11.61 2.91
N ILE A 44 -26.91 -12.45 2.60
CA ILE A 44 -27.14 -13.82 2.11
C ILE A 44 -26.88 -14.82 3.24
N ASP A 45 -27.92 -15.50 3.66
CA ASP A 45 -27.85 -16.55 4.70
C ASP A 45 -27.39 -17.90 4.08
N ASN A 46 -26.09 -17.99 3.79
CA ASN A 46 -25.43 -19.19 3.28
C ASN A 46 -24.05 -19.36 3.94
N PRO A 47 -23.70 -20.53 4.50
CA PRO A 47 -22.43 -20.74 5.21
C PRO A 47 -21.19 -20.38 4.38
N TRP A 48 -21.16 -20.71 3.09
CA TRP A 48 -20.05 -20.38 2.19
C TRP A 48 -19.91 -18.88 1.95
N VAL A 49 -21.05 -18.17 1.80
CA VAL A 49 -21.07 -16.73 1.59
C VAL A 49 -20.66 -16.01 2.88
N GLN A 50 -21.08 -16.51 4.03
CA GLN A 50 -20.65 -15.97 5.33
C GLN A 50 -19.13 -16.15 5.55
N THR A 51 -18.54 -17.26 5.12
CA THR A 51 -17.08 -17.43 5.13
C THR A 51 -16.39 -16.37 4.27
N LEU A 52 -16.89 -16.09 3.05
CA LEU A 52 -16.38 -15.02 2.20
C LEU A 52 -16.57 -13.64 2.84
N TYR A 53 -17.69 -13.41 3.48
CA TYR A 53 -17.95 -12.19 4.22
C TYR A 53 -16.90 -11.97 5.32
N HIS A 54 -16.61 -12.99 6.12
CA HIS A 54 -15.57 -12.93 7.16
C HIS A 54 -14.19 -12.60 6.57
N GLN A 55 -13.85 -13.15 5.40
CA GLN A 55 -12.58 -12.86 4.73
C GLN A 55 -12.48 -11.40 4.23
N LEU A 56 -13.59 -10.70 4.06
CA LEU A 56 -13.67 -9.29 3.69
C LEU A 56 -13.72 -8.34 4.91
N GLN A 57 -13.69 -8.87 6.13
CA GLN A 57 -13.55 -8.10 7.36
C GLN A 57 -12.07 -8.01 7.77
N TYR A 58 -11.70 -7.00 8.54
CA TYR A 58 -10.37 -6.96 9.16
C TYR A 58 -10.29 -8.02 10.25
N SER A 59 -9.17 -8.75 10.30
CA SER A 59 -8.89 -9.66 11.40
C SER A 59 -8.57 -8.87 12.68
N GLY A 60 -9.05 -9.37 13.84
CA GLY A 60 -8.54 -8.93 15.12
C GLY A 60 -7.13 -9.51 15.38
N TRP A 61 -6.44 -9.02 16.40
CA TRP A 61 -5.11 -9.51 16.78
C TRP A 61 -5.08 -11.00 17.17
N SER A 62 -6.21 -11.56 17.55
CA SER A 62 -6.38 -12.97 17.97
C SER A 62 -6.76 -13.90 16.81
N ASP A 63 -7.18 -13.35 15.68
CA ASP A 63 -7.72 -14.12 14.57
C ASP A 63 -6.64 -14.41 13.51
N ALA A 64 -6.91 -15.43 12.68
CA ALA A 64 -6.09 -15.69 11.52
C ALA A 64 -6.18 -14.54 10.52
N SER A 65 -5.09 -14.30 9.77
CA SER A 65 -5.06 -13.25 8.74
C SER A 65 -6.17 -13.43 7.70
N HIS A 66 -6.95 -12.39 7.45
CA HIS A 66 -7.99 -12.36 6.45
C HIS A 66 -7.45 -11.86 5.09
N VAL A 67 -8.19 -12.15 4.02
CA VAL A 67 -7.86 -11.66 2.67
C VAL A 67 -7.80 -10.13 2.65
N LYS A 68 -8.65 -9.47 3.44
CA LYS A 68 -8.67 -8.01 3.56
C LYS A 68 -7.36 -7.42 4.07
N ASP A 69 -6.68 -8.10 4.98
CA ASP A 69 -5.41 -7.64 5.54
C ASP A 69 -4.29 -7.64 4.50
N LEU A 70 -4.40 -8.52 3.48
CA LEU A 70 -3.45 -8.60 2.37
C LEU A 70 -3.65 -7.53 1.31
N ILE A 71 -4.81 -6.87 1.25
CA ILE A 71 -5.13 -5.90 0.19
C ILE A 71 -4.16 -4.72 0.22
N ARG A 72 -3.89 -4.16 1.41
CA ARG A 72 -2.95 -3.02 1.57
C ARG A 72 -1.53 -3.36 1.13
N PRO A 73 -0.86 -4.40 1.66
CA PRO A 73 0.49 -4.75 1.24
C PRO A 73 0.55 -5.16 -0.23
N LEU A 74 -0.48 -5.84 -0.75
CA LEU A 74 -0.55 -6.22 -2.16
C LEU A 74 -0.62 -4.99 -3.07
N PHE A 75 -1.39 -3.96 -2.68
CA PHE A 75 -1.47 -2.71 -3.44
C PHE A 75 -0.11 -2.00 -3.49
N ILE A 76 0.55 -1.87 -2.34
CA ILE A 76 1.90 -1.26 -2.25
C ILE A 76 2.91 -2.06 -3.09
N PHE A 77 2.85 -3.40 -3.03
CA PHE A 77 3.68 -4.29 -3.83
C PHE A 77 3.50 -4.04 -5.34
N VAL A 78 2.26 -4.02 -5.82
CA VAL A 78 1.95 -3.78 -7.25
C VAL A 78 2.42 -2.40 -7.70
N VAL A 79 2.26 -1.37 -6.87
CA VAL A 79 2.79 -0.03 -7.14
C VAL A 79 4.31 -0.09 -7.23
N GLY A 80 4.98 -0.75 -6.28
CA GLY A 80 6.43 -0.89 -6.26
C GLY A 80 6.99 -1.59 -7.50
N VAL A 81 6.38 -2.72 -7.91
CA VAL A 81 6.78 -3.47 -9.11
C VAL A 81 6.61 -2.64 -10.39
N ALA A 82 5.61 -1.77 -10.46
CA ALA A 82 5.37 -0.94 -11.64
C ALA A 82 6.36 0.24 -11.78
N MET A 83 7.02 0.65 -10.68
CA MET A 83 7.90 1.82 -10.68
C MET A 83 9.12 1.69 -11.61
N PRO A 84 9.90 0.59 -11.59
CA PRO A 84 11.06 0.43 -12.47
C PRO A 84 10.70 0.54 -13.95
N PHE A 85 9.57 -0.03 -14.37
CA PHE A 85 9.09 0.06 -15.75
C PHE A 85 8.72 1.49 -16.15
N SER A 86 8.04 2.20 -15.26
CA SER A 86 7.67 3.60 -15.49
C SER A 86 8.89 4.53 -15.57
N PHE A 87 9.85 4.34 -14.67
CA PHE A 87 11.08 5.15 -14.62
C PHE A 87 12.02 4.81 -15.75
N GLY A 88 12.22 3.51 -16.05
CA GLY A 88 13.03 3.07 -17.17
C GLY A 88 12.56 3.67 -18.50
N LYS A 89 11.25 3.66 -18.75
CA LYS A 89 10.66 4.27 -19.95
C LYS A 89 10.95 5.78 -20.05
N ARG A 90 10.82 6.52 -18.93
CA ARG A 90 11.07 7.98 -18.93
C ARG A 90 12.54 8.30 -19.11
N LEU A 91 13.42 7.56 -18.47
CA LEU A 91 14.86 7.72 -18.61
C LEU A 91 15.34 7.37 -20.03
N SER A 92 14.77 6.34 -20.67
CA SER A 92 15.08 6.00 -22.07
C SER A 92 14.60 7.05 -23.08
N LEU A 93 13.57 7.84 -22.74
CA LEU A 93 13.10 8.98 -23.52
C LEU A 93 13.93 10.25 -23.30
N GLY A 94 15.02 10.18 -22.50
CA GLY A 94 15.92 11.32 -22.26
C GLY A 94 15.50 12.23 -21.09
N ASP A 95 14.50 11.87 -20.31
CA ASP A 95 14.14 12.63 -19.11
C ASP A 95 15.26 12.57 -18.07
N SER A 96 15.62 13.71 -17.48
CA SER A 96 16.58 13.75 -16.39
C SER A 96 16.00 13.14 -15.11
N LYS A 97 16.86 12.58 -14.23
CA LYS A 97 16.43 12.06 -12.91
C LYS A 97 15.65 13.09 -12.10
N ARG A 98 16.04 14.37 -12.16
CA ARG A 98 15.32 15.48 -11.51
C ARG A 98 13.89 15.63 -12.01
N LYS A 99 13.70 15.53 -13.33
CA LYS A 99 12.37 15.65 -13.94
C LYS A 99 11.49 14.48 -13.55
N VAL A 100 12.05 13.25 -13.54
CA VAL A 100 11.34 12.05 -13.06
C VAL A 100 10.95 12.20 -11.59
N PHE A 101 11.88 12.66 -10.74
CA PHE A 101 11.61 12.88 -9.32
C PHE A 101 10.56 13.98 -9.08
N GLY A 102 10.56 15.04 -9.87
CA GLY A 102 9.52 16.08 -9.83
C GLY A 102 8.11 15.52 -10.09
N HIS A 103 7.98 14.58 -11.05
CA HIS A 103 6.72 13.89 -11.30
C HIS A 103 6.32 12.95 -10.14
N VAL A 104 7.30 12.28 -9.53
CA VAL A 104 7.08 11.46 -8.33
C VAL A 104 6.53 12.32 -7.19
N LEU A 105 7.19 13.44 -6.91
CA LEU A 105 6.80 14.35 -5.84
C LEU A 105 5.37 14.90 -6.06
N LYS A 106 5.08 15.33 -7.28
CA LYS A 106 3.73 15.80 -7.65
C LYS A 106 2.68 14.71 -7.41
N ARG A 107 2.95 13.48 -7.85
CA ARG A 107 2.03 12.34 -7.67
C ARG A 107 1.86 11.98 -6.20
N ALA A 108 2.95 11.92 -5.44
CA ALA A 108 2.91 11.64 -4.01
C ALA A 108 2.12 12.72 -3.26
N ALA A 109 2.34 14.01 -3.58
CA ALA A 109 1.59 15.11 -2.97
C ALA A 109 0.08 15.03 -3.27
N ILE A 110 -0.30 14.71 -4.52
CA ILE A 110 -1.72 14.53 -4.88
C ILE A 110 -2.33 13.35 -4.14
N LEU A 111 -1.63 12.21 -4.08
CA LEU A 111 -2.11 11.02 -3.37
C LEU A 111 -2.27 11.28 -1.87
N PHE A 112 -1.29 11.96 -1.27
CA PHE A 112 -1.33 12.33 0.14
C PHE A 112 -2.50 13.26 0.43
N LEU A 113 -2.68 14.31 -0.38
CA LEU A 113 -3.80 15.25 -0.24
C LEU A 113 -5.16 14.56 -0.39
N LEU A 114 -5.29 13.68 -1.40
CA LEU A 114 -6.51 12.91 -1.60
C LEU A 114 -6.78 11.95 -0.41
N GLY A 115 -5.72 11.33 0.14
CA GLY A 115 -5.81 10.50 1.33
C GLY A 115 -6.32 11.28 2.53
N THR A 116 -5.76 12.45 2.78
CA THR A 116 -6.16 13.35 3.89
C THR A 116 -7.62 13.81 3.75
N ILE A 117 -8.06 14.11 2.51
CA ILE A 117 -9.47 14.47 2.23
C ILE A 117 -10.38 13.27 2.44
N ALA A 118 -10.03 12.10 1.88
CA ALA A 118 -10.82 10.88 1.98
C ALA A 118 -10.94 10.38 3.43
N GLY A 119 -9.88 10.57 4.25
CA GLY A 119 -9.89 10.27 5.66
C GLY A 119 -10.74 11.24 6.52
N GLY A 120 -11.28 12.31 5.93
CA GLY A 120 -12.10 13.30 6.62
C GLY A 120 -11.35 14.23 7.58
N HIS A 121 -10.03 14.08 7.70
CA HIS A 121 -9.22 14.81 8.67
C HIS A 121 -9.14 16.33 8.39
N LEU A 122 -9.21 16.71 7.12
CA LEU A 122 -9.20 18.12 6.70
C LEU A 122 -10.52 18.84 7.02
N LEU A 123 -11.63 18.10 7.02
CA LEU A 123 -12.99 18.62 7.24
C LEU A 123 -13.36 18.68 8.73
N ALA A 124 -12.72 17.84 9.55
CA ALA A 124 -13.06 17.75 10.97
C ALA A 124 -12.47 18.89 11.82
N LEU A 125 -11.49 19.67 11.32
CA LEU A 125 -10.78 20.77 12.04
C LEU A 125 -10.35 20.43 13.48
N ASP A 126 -10.32 19.15 13.82
CA ASP A 126 -10.04 18.64 15.16
C ASP A 126 -8.58 18.17 15.22
N ARG A 127 -7.74 18.96 15.89
CA ARG A 127 -6.30 18.67 16.06
C ARG A 127 -6.02 17.35 16.80
N SER A 128 -6.94 16.86 17.60
CA SER A 128 -6.78 15.60 18.35
C SER A 128 -6.89 14.36 17.47
N LYS A 129 -7.46 14.49 16.27
CA LYS A 129 -7.65 13.40 15.29
C LYS A 129 -6.68 13.46 14.11
N PHE A 130 -5.67 14.32 14.18
CA PHE A 130 -4.68 14.49 13.13
C PHE A 130 -3.63 13.36 13.20
N TYR A 131 -3.96 12.22 12.67
CA TYR A 131 -2.99 11.14 12.43
C TYR A 131 -2.34 11.35 11.08
N LEU A 132 -1.01 11.48 11.06
CA LEU A 132 -0.23 11.78 9.85
C LEU A 132 -0.32 10.68 8.78
N VAL A 133 -0.65 9.45 9.15
CA VAL A 133 -0.76 8.30 8.25
C VAL A 133 -1.89 7.40 8.76
N ASN A 134 -3.09 7.63 8.26
CA ASN A 134 -4.26 6.83 8.65
C ASN A 134 -4.98 6.21 7.45
N ASN A 135 -4.56 6.53 6.23
CA ASN A 135 -5.22 6.07 5.01
C ASN A 135 -4.22 5.37 4.08
N VAL A 136 -4.67 4.35 3.39
CA VAL A 136 -3.89 3.60 2.39
C VAL A 136 -3.25 4.51 1.34
N LEU A 137 -3.93 5.59 0.94
CA LEU A 137 -3.39 6.56 -0.04
C LEU A 137 -2.18 7.33 0.49
N GLU A 138 -2.17 7.67 1.78
CA GLU A 138 -1.05 8.34 2.44
C GLU A 138 0.14 7.38 2.58
N GLU A 139 -0.11 6.13 2.97
CA GLU A 139 0.91 5.07 3.03
C GLU A 139 1.56 4.85 1.65
N ILE A 140 0.73 4.77 0.59
CA ILE A 140 1.22 4.63 -0.79
C ILE A 140 2.03 5.87 -1.19
N ALA A 141 1.59 7.07 -0.86
CA ALA A 141 2.30 8.31 -1.21
C ALA A 141 3.70 8.33 -0.60
N ILE A 142 3.82 8.00 0.68
CA ILE A 142 5.11 7.94 1.39
C ILE A 142 5.98 6.80 0.84
N GLY A 143 5.42 5.59 0.73
CA GLY A 143 6.13 4.43 0.20
C GLY A 143 6.63 4.66 -1.24
N TYR A 144 5.80 5.27 -2.10
CA TYR A 144 6.16 5.64 -3.46
C TYR A 144 7.31 6.64 -3.49
N LEU A 145 7.32 7.64 -2.62
CA LEU A 145 8.37 8.65 -2.53
C LEU A 145 9.69 8.04 -2.05
N VAL A 146 9.65 7.24 -0.99
CA VAL A 146 10.84 6.56 -0.45
C VAL A 146 11.41 5.57 -1.47
N ALA A 147 10.58 4.70 -2.04
CA ALA A 147 11.01 3.72 -3.04
C ALA A 147 11.61 4.39 -4.28
N SER A 148 11.07 5.55 -4.72
CA SER A 148 11.62 6.29 -5.85
C SER A 148 13.01 6.85 -5.59
N LEU A 149 13.31 7.30 -4.37
CA LEU A 149 14.65 7.74 -3.98
C LEU A 149 15.65 6.59 -4.09
N PHE A 150 15.28 5.39 -3.64
CA PHE A 150 16.16 4.22 -3.76
C PHE A 150 16.34 3.80 -5.23
N LEU A 151 15.26 3.73 -6.02
CA LEU A 151 15.32 3.34 -7.42
C LEU A 151 16.15 4.28 -8.29
N LEU A 152 16.10 5.59 -8.03
CA LEU A 152 16.81 6.59 -8.84
C LEU A 152 18.29 6.75 -8.45
N ASN A 153 18.65 6.47 -7.20
CA ASN A 153 19.99 6.80 -6.67
C ASN A 153 20.83 5.59 -6.32
N PHE A 154 20.23 4.43 -6.02
CA PHE A 154 20.98 3.26 -5.57
C PHE A 154 21.03 2.17 -6.64
N SER A 155 22.14 1.44 -6.69
CA SER A 155 22.26 0.21 -7.47
C SER A 155 21.39 -0.90 -6.86
N VAL A 156 21.14 -1.98 -7.61
CA VAL A 156 20.36 -3.13 -7.12
C VAL A 156 20.91 -3.69 -5.82
N ARG A 157 22.25 -3.77 -5.68
CA ARG A 157 22.89 -4.21 -4.43
C ARG A 157 22.59 -3.25 -3.27
N GLY A 158 22.65 -1.95 -3.53
CA GLY A 158 22.30 -0.93 -2.53
C GLY A 158 20.83 -0.99 -2.11
N GLN A 159 19.92 -1.27 -3.04
CA GLN A 159 18.49 -1.45 -2.75
C GLN A 159 18.25 -2.69 -1.88
N LEU A 160 18.95 -3.82 -2.18
CA LEU A 160 18.87 -5.02 -1.35
C LEU A 160 19.44 -4.79 0.06
N MET A 161 20.57 -4.10 0.17
CA MET A 161 21.14 -3.76 1.49
C MET A 161 20.18 -2.86 2.29
N ALA A 162 19.57 -1.88 1.65
CA ALA A 162 18.60 -1.01 2.29
C ALA A 162 17.34 -1.78 2.75
N LEU A 163 16.85 -2.72 1.94
CA LEU A 163 15.74 -3.59 2.31
C LEU A 163 16.07 -4.42 3.55
N VAL A 164 17.22 -5.09 3.54
CA VAL A 164 17.68 -5.90 4.71
C VAL A 164 17.86 -5.02 5.93
N ALA A 165 18.47 -3.84 5.78
CA ALA A 165 18.65 -2.91 6.89
C ALA A 165 17.31 -2.41 7.48
N MET A 166 16.31 -2.12 6.63
CA MET A 166 14.97 -1.75 7.10
C MET A 166 14.26 -2.89 7.83
N LEU A 167 14.36 -4.13 7.30
CA LEU A 167 13.76 -5.29 7.95
C LEU A 167 14.40 -5.59 9.31
N LEU A 168 15.74 -5.59 9.37
CA LEU A 168 16.47 -5.79 10.62
C LEU A 168 16.23 -4.64 11.60
N GLY A 169 16.19 -3.41 11.11
CA GLY A 169 15.89 -2.22 11.92
C GLY A 169 14.50 -2.29 12.54
N TYR A 170 13.49 -2.66 11.74
CA TYR A 170 12.14 -2.84 12.24
C TYR A 170 12.05 -3.96 13.28
N TRP A 171 12.68 -5.11 13.00
CA TRP A 171 12.75 -6.20 13.96
C TRP A 171 13.45 -5.78 15.25
N ALA A 172 14.58 -5.08 15.16
CA ALA A 172 15.31 -4.58 16.32
C ALA A 172 14.49 -3.58 17.14
N LEU A 173 13.72 -2.70 16.49
CA LEU A 173 12.81 -1.78 17.17
C LEU A 173 11.75 -2.53 17.99
N ILE A 174 11.13 -3.55 17.41
CA ILE A 174 10.11 -4.34 18.13
C ILE A 174 10.71 -5.09 19.33
N VAL A 175 11.90 -5.67 19.16
CA VAL A 175 12.51 -6.51 20.20
C VAL A 175 13.19 -5.71 21.29
N LEU A 176 13.85 -4.58 20.95
CA LEU A 176 14.72 -3.83 21.85
C LEU A 176 14.02 -2.65 22.54
N VAL A 177 12.97 -2.07 21.91
CA VAL A 177 12.30 -0.90 22.48
C VAL A 177 11.20 -1.38 23.44
N PRO A 178 11.33 -1.13 24.75
CA PRO A 178 10.29 -1.48 25.70
C PRO A 178 9.07 -0.57 25.52
N VAL A 179 7.90 -1.19 25.45
CA VAL A 179 6.63 -0.43 25.45
C VAL A 179 6.31 -0.08 26.91
N PRO A 180 5.92 1.18 27.22
CA PRO A 180 5.53 1.58 28.56
C PRO A 180 4.42 0.67 29.12
N GLY A 181 4.70 0.00 30.25
CA GLY A 181 3.78 -0.97 30.87
C GLY A 181 3.98 -2.42 30.47
N HIS A 182 4.73 -2.71 29.40
CA HIS A 182 5.07 -4.05 28.93
C HIS A 182 6.58 -4.16 28.74
N GLY A 183 7.17 -5.32 29.06
CA GLY A 183 8.62 -5.52 28.89
C GLY A 183 9.06 -5.50 27.43
N ALA A 184 10.38 -5.35 27.20
CA ALA A 184 10.94 -5.45 25.84
C ALA A 184 10.68 -6.85 25.23
N GLY A 185 10.26 -6.89 23.97
CA GLY A 185 10.00 -8.13 23.22
C GLY A 185 8.72 -8.88 23.60
N ILE A 186 7.85 -8.29 24.43
CA ILE A 186 6.55 -8.89 24.76
C ILE A 186 5.52 -8.32 23.78
N ILE A 187 5.09 -9.16 22.84
CA ILE A 187 3.95 -8.90 21.96
C ILE A 187 2.75 -9.56 22.61
N THR A 188 2.01 -8.81 23.43
CA THR A 188 0.75 -9.30 24.01
C THR A 188 -0.41 -8.88 23.12
N PRO A 189 -1.26 -9.81 22.69
CA PRO A 189 -2.57 -9.47 22.20
C PRO A 189 -3.45 -9.10 23.42
N GLU A 190 -3.74 -7.83 23.64
CA GLU A 190 -4.86 -7.38 24.45
C GLU A 190 -5.92 -6.76 23.57
#